data_41dd53583fdfe35e52e14797bffc00ad
#
_entry.id   41dd53583fdfe35e52e14797bffc00ad
#
_cell.length_a   1.000
_cell.length_b   1.000
_cell.length_c   1.000
_cell.angle_alpha   90.00
_cell.angle_beta   90.00
_cell.angle_gamma   90.00
#
_symmetry.space_group_name_H-M   'P 1'
#
loop_
_entity.id
_entity.type
_entity.pdbx_description
1 polymer ?
#
loop_
_entity_poly.entity_id
_entity_poly.type
_entity_poly.pdbx_seq_one_letter_code
_entity_poly.pdbx_strand_id
1 'polypeptide(L)'
;MKALSLFSITLSFVALTSVAQQRDFSKVEIKVVPVAKNISMLEGSGGNIGVSVGTDGILIVDDQFAPLAEKIEAALHQLNPGKLKFVLNTHHHGDHTGGNANFGAKDATIIAQSNVRKRLASDANSKKEALPVITFDQSASVYFNGEEIKLLHHGPGHTDGDSVIQFAGANVVHMGDLFFNGAFPFIDLKSGGSIDGYIKTVAEVLEKIPADAKVIPGHGKLGTVEDLKTFHAMLVETTGLVKKDIAAGKSLADLKAAGLPEKFKDYGTGFIKTDRWIETIYNSMQNK
;
A
#
# COMPACT_ATOMS: atom_id res chain seq x y z
N MET A 1 -1.49 56.33 -50.83
CA MET A 1 -0.77 55.91 -49.62
C MET A 1 -1.78 55.28 -48.65
N LYS A 2 -1.84 53.97 -48.54
CA LYS A 2 -2.74 53.26 -47.62
C LYS A 2 -1.91 52.80 -46.44
N ALA A 3 -2.26 53.29 -45.23
CA ALA A 3 -1.64 52.90 -43.98
C ALA A 3 -2.14 51.53 -43.51
N LEU A 4 -1.24 50.59 -43.30
CA LEU A 4 -1.51 49.29 -42.68
C LEU A 4 -1.38 49.46 -41.17
N SER A 5 -2.50 49.26 -40.43
CA SER A 5 -2.47 49.16 -38.97
C SER A 5 -2.17 47.70 -38.56
N LEU A 6 -1.00 47.51 -37.91
CA LEU A 6 -0.68 46.26 -37.21
C LEU A 6 -1.42 46.22 -35.86
N PHE A 7 -2.28 45.23 -35.71
CA PHE A 7 -2.89 44.87 -34.43
C PHE A 7 -1.99 43.84 -33.74
N SER A 8 -1.32 44.26 -32.67
CA SER A 8 -0.57 43.31 -31.81
C SER A 8 -1.53 42.66 -30.83
N ILE A 9 -1.75 41.35 -30.97
CA ILE A 9 -2.47 40.52 -30.02
C ILE A 9 -1.46 40.03 -28.96
N THR A 10 -1.54 40.61 -27.78
CA THR A 10 -0.81 40.12 -26.58
C THR A 10 -1.55 38.94 -25.99
N LEU A 11 -1.00 37.74 -26.18
CA LEU A 11 -1.49 36.50 -25.55
C LEU A 11 -1.00 36.47 -24.09
N SER A 12 -1.88 36.79 -23.16
CA SER A 12 -1.59 36.62 -21.71
C SER A 12 -1.69 35.14 -21.34
N PHE A 13 -0.53 34.49 -21.12
CA PHE A 13 -0.47 33.17 -20.51
C PHE A 13 -0.84 33.27 -19.02
N VAL A 14 -2.02 32.84 -18.64
CA VAL A 14 -2.40 32.59 -17.25
C VAL A 14 -1.84 31.24 -16.87
N ALA A 15 -0.71 31.26 -16.15
CA ALA A 15 -0.17 30.05 -15.54
C ALA A 15 -1.10 29.62 -14.39
N LEU A 16 -1.92 28.60 -14.62
CA LEU A 16 -2.65 27.89 -13.57
C LEU A 16 -1.64 27.10 -12.73
N THR A 17 -1.15 27.69 -11.66
CA THR A 17 -0.44 26.96 -10.62
C THR A 17 -1.46 26.10 -9.87
N SER A 18 -1.47 24.80 -10.14
CA SER A 18 -2.17 23.84 -9.28
C SER A 18 -1.47 23.83 -7.93
N VAL A 19 -2.04 24.50 -6.95
CA VAL A 19 -1.65 24.37 -5.54
C VAL A 19 -2.08 22.94 -5.14
N ALA A 20 -1.13 22.01 -5.14
CA ALA A 20 -1.33 20.72 -4.51
C ALA A 20 -1.71 21.00 -3.05
N GLN A 21 -2.93 20.63 -2.65
CA GLN A 21 -3.39 20.81 -1.29
C GLN A 21 -2.50 19.98 -0.37
N GLN A 22 -1.60 20.64 0.34
CA GLN A 22 -0.67 20.00 1.27
C GLN A 22 -1.50 19.34 2.37
N ARG A 23 -1.39 18.02 2.54
CA ARG A 23 -2.10 17.29 3.60
C ARG A 23 -1.72 17.88 4.96
N ASP A 24 -2.71 18.25 5.77
CA ASP A 24 -2.50 18.69 7.15
C ASP A 24 -2.38 17.47 8.08
N PHE A 25 -1.15 17.14 8.44
CA PHE A 25 -0.86 16.04 9.37
C PHE A 25 -0.94 16.46 10.86
N SER A 26 -1.14 17.74 11.16
CA SER A 26 -1.16 18.23 12.55
C SER A 26 -2.29 17.63 13.37
N LYS A 27 -3.43 17.39 12.73
CA LYS A 27 -4.66 16.81 13.34
C LYS A 27 -4.74 15.30 13.31
N VAL A 28 -3.76 14.63 12.66
CA VAL A 28 -3.75 13.17 12.62
C VAL A 28 -3.37 12.62 13.99
N GLU A 29 -4.19 11.73 14.51
CA GLU A 29 -3.92 10.94 15.72
C GLU A 29 -3.49 9.54 15.31
N ILE A 30 -2.51 8.98 16.02
CA ILE A 30 -2.11 7.59 15.85
C ILE A 30 -2.88 6.75 16.86
N LYS A 31 -3.75 5.90 16.34
CA LYS A 31 -4.57 5.01 17.15
C LYS A 31 -3.94 3.62 17.22
N VAL A 32 -3.79 3.09 18.43
CA VAL A 32 -3.33 1.73 18.68
C VAL A 32 -4.51 0.77 18.69
N VAL A 33 -4.46 -0.24 17.84
CA VAL A 33 -5.47 -1.32 17.76
C VAL A 33 -4.77 -2.63 18.15
N PRO A 34 -5.10 -3.26 19.29
CA PRO A 34 -4.58 -4.57 19.66
C PRO A 34 -5.03 -5.63 18.63
N VAL A 35 -4.11 -6.50 18.20
CA VAL A 35 -4.39 -7.55 17.20
C VAL A 35 -4.35 -8.94 17.85
N ALA A 36 -3.20 -9.37 18.32
CA ALA A 36 -3.01 -10.66 18.99
C ALA A 36 -1.68 -10.67 19.77
N LYS A 37 -1.67 -11.26 20.96
CA LYS A 37 -0.48 -11.34 21.81
C LYS A 37 0.25 -9.98 21.90
N ASN A 38 1.49 -9.95 21.44
CA ASN A 38 2.38 -8.79 21.40
C ASN A 38 2.32 -8.01 20.07
N ILE A 39 1.34 -8.29 19.21
CA ILE A 39 1.13 -7.61 17.94
C ILE A 39 0.00 -6.60 18.07
N SER A 40 0.26 -5.38 17.60
CA SER A 40 -0.71 -4.29 17.45
C SER A 40 -0.69 -3.75 16.02
N MET A 41 -1.74 -3.03 15.64
CA MET A 41 -1.82 -2.25 14.42
C MET A 41 -1.93 -0.77 14.81
N LEU A 42 -1.20 0.13 14.12
CA LEU A 42 -1.39 1.57 14.25
C LEU A 42 -2.19 2.07 13.04
N GLU A 43 -3.28 2.78 13.33
CA GLU A 43 -4.05 3.55 12.36
C GLU A 43 -3.66 5.03 12.46
N GLY A 44 -3.50 5.70 11.31
CA GLY A 44 -3.17 7.12 11.25
C GLY A 44 -3.58 7.71 9.90
N SER A 45 -2.62 8.25 9.14
CA SER A 45 -2.84 8.68 7.76
C SER A 45 -1.81 7.99 6.86
N GLY A 46 -2.30 7.29 5.84
CA GLY A 46 -1.50 6.38 5.01
C GLY A 46 -1.81 4.93 5.32
N GLY A 47 -0.88 4.03 5.05
CA GLY A 47 -1.04 2.61 5.31
C GLY A 47 -1.04 2.26 6.79
N ASN A 48 -1.69 1.16 7.16
CA ASN A 48 -1.63 0.63 8.52
C ASN A 48 -0.23 0.13 8.85
N ILE A 49 0.21 0.34 10.08
CA ILE A 49 1.50 -0.13 10.57
C ILE A 49 1.29 -1.35 11.45
N GLY A 50 1.96 -2.47 11.13
CA GLY A 50 2.06 -3.60 12.04
C GLY A 50 3.14 -3.36 13.09
N VAL A 51 2.91 -3.73 14.34
CA VAL A 51 3.87 -3.52 15.45
C VAL A 51 4.05 -4.80 16.23
N SER A 52 5.30 -5.27 16.38
CA SER A 52 5.69 -6.33 17.32
C SER A 52 6.50 -5.72 18.45
N VAL A 53 6.10 -5.98 19.68
CA VAL A 53 6.80 -5.51 20.89
C VAL A 53 7.21 -6.70 21.79
N GLY A 54 8.35 -6.59 22.47
CA GLY A 54 8.81 -7.63 23.38
C GLY A 54 10.18 -7.31 24.00
N THR A 55 10.86 -8.33 24.51
CA THR A 55 12.15 -8.19 25.19
C THR A 55 13.27 -7.73 24.27
N ASP A 56 13.17 -8.03 22.96
CA ASP A 56 14.20 -7.63 22.00
C ASP A 56 14.04 -6.16 21.55
N GLY A 57 12.88 -5.54 21.85
CA GLY A 57 12.53 -4.17 21.49
C GLY A 57 11.29 -4.10 20.59
N ILE A 58 11.31 -3.17 19.64
CA ILE A 58 10.20 -2.88 18.72
C ILE A 58 10.61 -3.21 17.29
N LEU A 59 9.70 -3.86 16.56
CA LEU A 59 9.73 -4.04 15.10
C LEU A 59 8.43 -3.50 14.53
N ILE A 60 8.50 -2.75 13.43
CA ILE A 60 7.31 -2.28 12.72
C ILE A 60 7.29 -2.78 11.27
N VAL A 61 6.08 -2.90 10.72
CA VAL A 61 5.80 -3.13 9.30
C VAL A 61 5.20 -1.86 8.76
N ASP A 62 5.90 -1.21 7.83
CA ASP A 62 5.62 0.13 7.29
C ASP A 62 5.70 1.26 8.33
N ASP A 63 5.64 2.52 7.87
CA ASP A 63 5.89 3.67 8.76
C ASP A 63 5.18 4.98 8.34
N GLN A 64 4.20 4.90 7.43
CA GLN A 64 3.37 5.99 6.94
C GLN A 64 4.20 7.16 6.36
N PHE A 65 3.75 8.40 6.58
CA PHE A 65 4.38 9.62 6.06
C PHE A 65 5.37 10.22 7.06
N ALA A 66 6.46 10.79 6.55
CA ALA A 66 7.50 11.45 7.37
C ALA A 66 6.99 12.43 8.46
N PRO A 67 5.98 13.29 8.20
CA PRO A 67 5.48 14.20 9.25
C PRO A 67 4.80 13.50 10.43
N LEU A 68 4.49 12.20 10.32
CA LEU A 68 3.88 11.42 11.39
C LEU A 68 4.90 10.68 12.26
N ALA A 69 6.18 10.65 11.87
CA ALA A 69 7.21 9.84 12.53
C ALA A 69 7.29 10.06 14.04
N GLU A 70 7.24 11.31 14.52
CA GLU A 70 7.27 11.61 15.96
C GLU A 70 6.03 11.09 16.70
N LYS A 71 4.84 11.19 16.07
CA LYS A 71 3.58 10.69 16.64
C LYS A 71 3.57 9.16 16.69
N ILE A 72 4.10 8.52 15.64
CA ILE A 72 4.26 7.06 15.58
C ILE A 72 5.23 6.61 16.66
N GLU A 73 6.38 7.26 16.79
CA GLU A 73 7.37 6.96 17.83
C GLU A 73 6.76 7.08 19.24
N ALA A 74 5.99 8.14 19.49
CA ALA A 74 5.30 8.31 20.77
C ALA A 74 4.31 7.17 21.06
N ALA A 75 3.56 6.70 20.05
CA ALA A 75 2.66 5.56 20.18
C ALA A 75 3.44 4.25 20.43
N LEU A 76 4.57 4.04 19.76
CA LEU A 76 5.44 2.89 19.97
C LEU A 76 5.99 2.84 21.38
N HIS A 77 6.45 3.99 21.91
CA HIS A 77 6.95 4.10 23.29
C HIS A 77 5.89 3.84 24.38
N GLN A 78 4.61 4.08 24.08
CA GLN A 78 3.51 3.69 24.99
C GLN A 78 3.33 2.16 25.02
N LEU A 79 3.62 1.46 23.93
CA LEU A 79 3.55 0.00 23.85
C LEU A 79 4.77 -0.69 24.48
N ASN A 80 5.97 -0.12 24.27
CA ASN A 80 7.22 -0.67 24.77
C ASN A 80 8.29 0.44 24.86
N PRO A 81 9.01 0.60 26.01
CA PRO A 81 10.06 1.60 26.15
C PRO A 81 11.36 1.24 25.41
N GLY A 82 11.43 0.06 24.79
CA GLY A 82 12.61 -0.39 24.04
C GLY A 82 12.81 0.38 22.73
N LYS A 83 13.97 0.15 22.11
CA LYS A 83 14.30 0.78 20.83
C LYS A 83 13.54 0.15 19.68
N LEU A 84 13.18 0.95 18.69
CA LEU A 84 12.80 0.47 17.36
C LEU A 84 14.05 -0.09 16.67
N LYS A 85 14.06 -1.39 16.39
CA LYS A 85 15.18 -2.14 15.81
C LYS A 85 15.03 -2.36 14.31
N PHE A 86 13.81 -2.68 13.89
CA PHE A 86 13.50 -3.06 12.50
C PHE A 86 12.30 -2.31 11.95
N VAL A 87 12.42 -1.88 10.70
CA VAL A 87 11.32 -1.44 9.84
C VAL A 87 11.28 -2.42 8.66
N LEU A 88 10.16 -3.12 8.49
CA LEU A 88 9.91 -4.00 7.34
C LEU A 88 8.98 -3.26 6.40
N ASN A 89 9.42 -2.93 5.17
CA ASN A 89 8.53 -2.28 4.22
C ASN A 89 7.82 -3.32 3.35
N THR A 90 6.50 -3.20 3.25
CA THR A 90 5.68 -4.06 2.39
C THR A 90 5.89 -3.73 0.91
N HIS A 91 5.99 -2.45 0.55
CA HIS A 91 6.25 -1.95 -0.79
C HIS A 91 6.82 -0.52 -0.75
N HIS A 92 6.98 0.16 -1.89
CA HIS A 92 7.74 1.41 -1.98
C HIS A 92 6.93 2.70 -1.88
N HIS A 93 5.59 2.68 -1.78
CA HIS A 93 4.80 3.91 -1.78
C HIS A 93 5.05 4.76 -0.52
N GLY A 94 4.92 6.07 -0.70
CA GLY A 94 5.33 7.05 0.32
C GLY A 94 4.46 7.07 1.57
N ASP A 95 3.26 6.50 1.54
CA ASP A 95 2.40 6.31 2.70
C ASP A 95 2.68 5.01 3.48
N HIS A 96 3.73 4.27 3.09
CA HIS A 96 4.26 3.08 3.74
C HIS A 96 5.74 3.22 4.10
N THR A 97 6.49 4.09 3.39
CA THR A 97 7.94 4.24 3.54
C THR A 97 8.38 5.67 3.87
N GLY A 98 7.43 6.59 4.03
CA GLY A 98 7.75 8.01 4.22
C GLY A 98 8.51 8.30 5.52
N GLY A 99 8.30 7.50 6.56
CA GLY A 99 8.99 7.56 7.84
C GLY A 99 10.39 6.95 7.83
N ASN A 100 10.76 6.15 6.82
CA ASN A 100 12.03 5.42 6.75
C ASN A 100 13.25 6.26 7.13
N ALA A 101 13.37 7.48 6.56
CA ALA A 101 14.50 8.36 6.84
C ALA A 101 14.57 8.79 8.32
N ASN A 102 13.41 8.96 8.96
CA ASN A 102 13.35 9.35 10.37
C ASN A 102 13.81 8.22 11.28
N PHE A 103 13.37 6.99 11.00
CA PHE A 103 13.69 5.82 11.79
C PHE A 103 15.09 5.27 11.47
N GLY A 104 15.51 5.28 10.20
CA GLY A 104 16.86 4.88 9.79
C GLY A 104 17.95 5.81 10.36
N ALA A 105 17.67 7.12 10.50
CA ALA A 105 18.58 8.05 11.16
C ALA A 105 18.72 7.80 12.69
N LYS A 106 17.83 6.98 13.28
CA LYS A 106 17.84 6.52 14.66
C LYS A 106 18.30 5.06 14.82
N ASP A 107 19.05 4.57 13.83
CA ASP A 107 19.65 3.24 13.80
C ASP A 107 18.64 2.08 13.63
N ALA A 108 17.40 2.33 13.19
CA ALA A 108 16.52 1.26 12.80
C ALA A 108 17.00 0.59 11.50
N THR A 109 17.05 -0.74 11.48
CA THR A 109 17.42 -1.52 10.29
C THR A 109 16.23 -1.68 9.39
N ILE A 110 16.28 -1.11 8.18
CA ILE A 110 15.20 -1.22 7.20
C ILE A 110 15.43 -2.43 6.32
N ILE A 111 14.39 -3.28 6.18
CA ILE A 111 14.40 -4.53 5.39
C ILE A 111 13.25 -4.47 4.40
N ALA A 112 13.49 -4.79 3.11
CA ALA A 112 12.46 -4.85 2.09
C ALA A 112 12.84 -5.76 0.92
N GLN A 113 11.88 -6.03 0.05
CA GLN A 113 12.12 -6.70 -1.22
C GLN A 113 13.04 -5.84 -2.13
N SER A 114 13.87 -6.47 -2.96
CA SER A 114 14.92 -5.81 -3.75
C SER A 114 14.39 -4.68 -4.65
N ASN A 115 13.17 -4.82 -5.24
CA ASN A 115 12.59 -3.78 -6.08
C ASN A 115 12.14 -2.56 -5.27
N VAL A 116 11.73 -2.73 -4.01
CA VAL A 116 11.43 -1.59 -3.12
C VAL A 116 12.65 -0.70 -2.99
N ARG A 117 13.83 -1.27 -2.68
CA ARG A 117 15.07 -0.51 -2.61
C ARG A 117 15.41 0.15 -3.93
N LYS A 118 15.28 -0.56 -5.07
CA LYS A 118 15.59 0.00 -6.41
C LYS A 118 14.72 1.22 -6.68
N ARG A 119 13.40 1.15 -6.37
CA ARG A 119 12.45 2.25 -6.60
C ARG A 119 12.73 3.43 -5.69
N LEU A 120 12.95 3.21 -4.40
CA LEU A 120 13.32 4.27 -3.47
C LEU A 120 14.64 4.94 -3.86
N ALA A 121 15.64 4.16 -4.28
CA ALA A 121 16.94 4.70 -4.70
C ALA A 121 16.90 5.43 -6.05
N SER A 122 15.86 5.22 -6.88
CA SER A 122 15.70 5.95 -8.16
C SER A 122 15.15 7.37 -7.97
N ASP A 123 14.57 7.70 -6.81
CA ASP A 123 14.20 9.08 -6.49
C ASP A 123 15.44 9.85 -6.03
N ALA A 124 15.81 10.88 -6.82
CA ALA A 124 16.96 11.73 -6.52
C ALA A 124 16.88 12.46 -5.17
N ASN A 125 15.70 12.57 -4.58
CA ASN A 125 15.48 13.19 -3.26
C ASN A 125 15.54 12.19 -2.12
N SER A 126 15.65 10.88 -2.39
CA SER A 126 15.75 9.86 -1.36
C SER A 126 17.01 10.03 -0.52
N LYS A 127 16.82 10.13 0.78
CA LYS A 127 17.94 10.15 1.74
C LYS A 127 18.52 8.74 1.88
N LYS A 128 19.82 8.65 2.15
CA LYS A 128 20.51 7.37 2.35
C LYS A 128 19.88 6.56 3.49
N GLU A 129 19.48 7.24 4.55
CA GLU A 129 18.85 6.68 5.75
C GLU A 129 17.46 6.08 5.47
N ALA A 130 16.80 6.47 4.35
CA ALA A 130 15.51 5.94 3.96
C ALA A 130 15.61 4.60 3.20
N LEU A 131 16.81 4.21 2.77
CA LEU A 131 16.96 3.05 1.90
C LEU A 131 17.07 1.76 2.71
N PRO A 132 16.32 0.69 2.36
CA PRO A 132 16.50 -0.64 2.96
C PRO A 132 17.97 -1.08 2.87
N VAL A 133 18.57 -1.47 4.00
CA VAL A 133 19.97 -1.92 4.07
C VAL A 133 20.08 -3.44 3.95
N ILE A 134 19.00 -4.15 4.19
CA ILE A 134 18.87 -5.60 3.94
C ILE A 134 17.77 -5.77 2.90
N THR A 135 18.05 -6.51 1.84
CA THR A 135 17.07 -6.82 0.79
C THR A 135 17.01 -8.30 0.54
N PHE A 136 15.85 -8.76 0.05
CA PHE A 136 15.62 -10.13 -0.38
C PHE A 136 14.86 -10.16 -1.70
N ASP A 137 14.94 -11.28 -2.43
CA ASP A 137 14.22 -11.42 -3.71
C ASP A 137 12.88 -12.13 -3.54
N GLN A 138 12.85 -13.29 -2.86
CA GLN A 138 11.65 -14.10 -2.68
C GLN A 138 11.17 -14.14 -1.23
N SER A 139 12.07 -14.35 -0.28
CA SER A 139 11.73 -14.45 1.13
C SER A 139 12.90 -14.11 2.05
N ALA A 140 12.56 -13.69 3.25
CA ALA A 140 13.47 -13.55 4.37
C ALA A 140 12.74 -13.90 5.67
N SER A 141 13.49 -14.21 6.74
CA SER A 141 12.96 -14.37 8.08
C SER A 141 13.73 -13.50 9.07
N VAL A 142 12.98 -12.85 9.97
CA VAL A 142 13.51 -12.14 11.13
C VAL A 142 13.03 -12.86 12.38
N TYR A 143 13.95 -13.32 13.22
CA TYR A 143 13.61 -13.92 14.52
C TYR A 143 13.66 -12.80 15.57
N PHE A 144 12.51 -12.44 16.11
CA PHE A 144 12.37 -11.29 16.99
C PHE A 144 11.19 -11.45 17.95
N ASN A 145 11.35 -11.01 19.18
CA ASN A 145 10.34 -11.10 20.24
C ASN A 145 9.76 -12.52 20.43
N GLY A 146 10.63 -13.54 20.27
CA GLY A 146 10.29 -14.94 20.52
C GLY A 146 9.51 -15.61 19.40
N GLU A 147 9.43 -15.02 18.20
CA GLU A 147 8.79 -15.65 17.04
C GLU A 147 9.57 -15.48 15.73
N GLU A 148 9.23 -16.27 14.73
CA GLU A 148 9.67 -16.09 13.35
C GLU A 148 8.71 -15.16 12.61
N ILE A 149 9.25 -14.07 12.08
CA ILE A 149 8.53 -13.11 11.24
C ILE A 149 9.00 -13.31 9.81
N LYS A 150 8.10 -13.81 8.95
CA LYS A 150 8.41 -14.13 7.54
C LYS A 150 8.03 -12.98 6.64
N LEU A 151 8.94 -12.62 5.73
CA LEU A 151 8.69 -11.69 4.64
C LEU A 151 8.61 -12.52 3.35
N LEU A 152 7.50 -12.45 2.64
CA LEU A 152 7.22 -13.27 1.46
C LEU A 152 6.83 -12.41 0.28
N HIS A 153 7.56 -12.53 -0.83
CA HIS A 153 7.24 -11.91 -2.12
C HIS A 153 6.69 -12.97 -3.07
N HIS A 154 5.44 -12.80 -3.49
CA HIS A 154 4.73 -13.73 -4.38
C HIS A 154 4.78 -13.32 -5.87
N GLY A 155 5.52 -12.29 -6.20
CA GLY A 155 5.56 -11.65 -7.51
C GLY A 155 4.75 -10.34 -7.57
N PRO A 156 4.66 -9.73 -8.76
CA PRO A 156 3.96 -8.46 -8.94
C PRO A 156 2.48 -8.54 -8.58
N GLY A 157 1.99 -7.62 -7.76
CA GLY A 157 0.59 -7.48 -7.36
C GLY A 157 0.14 -6.02 -7.41
N HIS A 158 0.17 -5.32 -6.27
CA HIS A 158 -0.05 -3.89 -6.16
C HIS A 158 1.11 -3.09 -6.83
N THR A 159 2.34 -3.54 -6.59
CA THR A 159 3.58 -3.12 -7.25
C THR A 159 4.39 -4.36 -7.67
N ASP A 160 5.63 -4.17 -8.13
CA ASP A 160 6.57 -5.27 -8.39
C ASP A 160 7.44 -5.65 -7.18
N GLY A 161 7.24 -5.04 -6.03
CA GLY A 161 8.05 -5.25 -4.82
C GLY A 161 7.24 -5.63 -3.57
N ASP A 162 5.96 -6.02 -3.74
CA ASP A 162 5.08 -6.28 -2.61
C ASP A 162 5.54 -7.45 -1.74
N SER A 163 5.40 -7.29 -0.45
CA SER A 163 5.72 -8.33 0.53
C SER A 163 4.58 -8.53 1.51
N VAL A 164 4.25 -9.79 1.77
CA VAL A 164 3.36 -10.22 2.84
C VAL A 164 4.21 -10.55 4.06
N ILE A 165 3.84 -10.02 5.23
CA ILE A 165 4.57 -10.25 6.47
C ILE A 165 3.74 -11.14 7.38
N GLN A 166 4.30 -12.31 7.75
CA GLN A 166 3.64 -13.29 8.62
C GLN A 166 4.31 -13.34 9.99
N PHE A 167 3.56 -13.05 11.03
CA PHE A 167 3.92 -13.27 12.43
C PHE A 167 3.45 -14.67 12.83
N ALA A 168 4.33 -15.66 12.64
CA ALA A 168 3.96 -17.07 12.73
C ALA A 168 3.48 -17.47 14.12
N GLY A 169 4.14 -16.97 15.18
CA GLY A 169 3.79 -17.26 16.56
C GLY A 169 2.49 -16.57 17.04
N ALA A 170 2.19 -15.40 16.49
CA ALA A 170 0.99 -14.63 16.83
C ALA A 170 -0.23 -14.94 15.97
N ASN A 171 -0.07 -15.71 14.88
CA ASN A 171 -1.12 -15.99 13.89
C ASN A 171 -1.71 -14.69 13.27
N VAL A 172 -0.81 -13.79 12.87
CA VAL A 172 -1.15 -12.52 12.24
C VAL A 172 -0.45 -12.40 10.89
N VAL A 173 -1.15 -11.85 9.91
CA VAL A 173 -0.61 -11.59 8.58
C VAL A 173 -0.84 -10.11 8.24
N HIS A 174 0.23 -9.41 7.85
CA HIS A 174 0.15 -8.05 7.30
C HIS A 174 0.28 -8.13 5.78
N MET A 175 -0.75 -7.71 5.08
CA MET A 175 -0.84 -7.84 3.63
C MET A 175 -0.27 -6.65 2.86
N GLY A 176 0.07 -5.54 3.56
CA GLY A 176 0.30 -4.28 2.86
C GLY A 176 -0.85 -3.96 1.90
N ASP A 177 -0.53 -3.33 0.80
CA ASP A 177 -1.53 -2.95 -0.22
C ASP A 177 -1.98 -4.10 -1.13
N LEU A 178 -1.70 -5.34 -0.73
CA LEU A 178 -2.36 -6.54 -1.26
C LEU A 178 -3.72 -6.80 -0.58
N PHE A 179 -4.15 -5.93 0.34
CA PHE A 179 -5.48 -5.96 0.94
C PHE A 179 -5.98 -4.55 1.30
N PHE A 180 -7.07 -4.11 0.67
CA PHE A 180 -7.84 -2.91 0.99
C PHE A 180 -9.17 -3.35 1.59
N ASN A 181 -9.29 -3.36 2.92
CA ASN A 181 -10.49 -3.88 3.57
C ASN A 181 -11.69 -2.96 3.36
N GLY A 182 -12.66 -3.43 2.57
CA GLY A 182 -13.91 -2.72 2.25
C GLY A 182 -13.80 -1.69 1.12
N ALA A 183 -12.71 -1.67 0.32
CA ALA A 183 -12.54 -0.72 -0.78
C ALA A 183 -11.92 -1.39 -2.03
N PHE A 184 -12.10 -0.78 -3.21
CA PHE A 184 -11.33 -1.15 -4.39
C PHE A 184 -9.85 -0.79 -4.18
N PRO A 185 -8.91 -1.67 -4.59
CA PRO A 185 -7.50 -1.40 -4.43
C PRO A 185 -6.98 -0.41 -5.47
N PHE A 186 -5.94 0.32 -5.12
CA PHE A 186 -5.04 0.91 -6.09
C PHE A 186 -4.08 -0.18 -6.59
N ILE A 187 -3.82 -0.23 -7.88
CA ILE A 187 -2.77 -1.08 -8.49
C ILE A 187 -1.90 -0.20 -9.35
N ASP A 188 -0.62 -0.12 -9.00
CA ASP A 188 0.33 0.74 -9.72
C ASP A 188 0.94 0.00 -10.92
N LEU A 189 0.20 0.02 -12.03
CA LEU A 189 0.65 -0.58 -13.29
C LEU A 189 1.98 0.00 -13.78
N LYS A 190 2.29 1.27 -13.44
CA LYS A 190 3.56 1.93 -13.85
C LYS A 190 4.74 1.42 -13.04
N SER A 191 4.49 1.00 -11.82
CA SER A 191 5.47 0.36 -10.95
C SER A 191 5.43 -1.16 -11.03
N GLY A 192 5.04 -1.70 -12.19
CA GLY A 192 5.03 -3.14 -12.46
C GLY A 192 3.92 -3.91 -11.74
N GLY A 193 2.92 -3.24 -11.17
CA GLY A 193 1.76 -3.89 -10.58
C GLY A 193 0.98 -4.72 -11.63
N SER A 194 0.29 -5.75 -11.18
CA SER A 194 -0.42 -6.71 -12.01
C SER A 194 -1.72 -7.15 -11.36
N ILE A 195 -2.86 -6.94 -12.02
CA ILE A 195 -4.17 -7.41 -11.52
C ILE A 195 -4.20 -8.94 -11.39
N ASP A 196 -3.72 -9.66 -12.40
CA ASP A 196 -3.71 -11.13 -12.37
C ASP A 196 -2.76 -11.64 -11.27
N GLY A 197 -1.59 -10.99 -11.11
CA GLY A 197 -0.66 -11.28 -10.04
C GLY A 197 -1.21 -10.95 -8.65
N TYR A 198 -1.94 -9.85 -8.52
CA TYR A 198 -2.61 -9.46 -7.29
C TYR A 198 -3.62 -10.53 -6.84
N ILE A 199 -4.54 -10.92 -7.76
CA ILE A 199 -5.54 -11.97 -7.50
C ILE A 199 -4.85 -13.29 -7.11
N LYS A 200 -3.82 -13.69 -7.85
CA LYS A 200 -3.03 -14.90 -7.57
C LYS A 200 -2.39 -14.85 -6.18
N THR A 201 -1.74 -13.74 -5.84
CA THR A 201 -1.06 -13.59 -4.54
C THR A 201 -2.04 -13.69 -3.37
N VAL A 202 -3.20 -13.03 -3.46
CA VAL A 202 -4.22 -13.13 -2.41
C VAL A 202 -4.74 -14.57 -2.27
N ALA A 203 -4.97 -15.28 -3.39
CA ALA A 203 -5.35 -16.69 -3.36
C ALA A 203 -4.29 -17.58 -2.68
N GLU A 204 -3.02 -17.42 -3.05
CA GLU A 204 -1.89 -18.19 -2.46
C GLU A 204 -1.73 -17.94 -0.96
N VAL A 205 -1.97 -16.70 -0.51
CA VAL A 205 -1.95 -16.38 0.92
C VAL A 205 -3.11 -17.07 1.64
N LEU A 206 -4.34 -16.99 1.08
CA LEU A 206 -5.52 -17.65 1.65
C LEU A 206 -5.38 -19.17 1.79
N GLU A 207 -4.63 -19.82 0.90
CA GLU A 207 -4.35 -21.26 0.98
C GLU A 207 -3.38 -21.62 2.12
N LYS A 208 -2.53 -20.69 2.55
CA LYS A 208 -1.40 -20.97 3.47
C LYS A 208 -1.63 -20.51 4.89
N ILE A 209 -2.51 -19.51 5.10
CA ILE A 209 -2.75 -18.97 6.43
C ILE A 209 -3.84 -19.74 7.18
N PRO A 210 -3.73 -19.89 8.52
CA PRO A 210 -4.78 -20.47 9.34
C PRO A 210 -6.11 -19.74 9.20
N ALA A 211 -7.23 -20.47 9.27
CA ALA A 211 -8.58 -19.90 9.09
C ALA A 211 -8.97 -18.84 10.14
N ASP A 212 -8.32 -18.82 11.29
CA ASP A 212 -8.52 -17.90 12.41
C ASP A 212 -7.47 -16.79 12.48
N ALA A 213 -6.59 -16.68 11.47
CA ALA A 213 -5.57 -15.64 11.41
C ALA A 213 -6.21 -14.24 11.43
N LYS A 214 -5.55 -13.30 12.09
CA LYS A 214 -5.86 -11.87 11.98
C LYS A 214 -5.12 -11.30 10.80
N VAL A 215 -5.80 -10.48 10.01
CA VAL A 215 -5.25 -9.93 8.77
C VAL A 215 -5.19 -8.40 8.86
N ILE A 216 -3.99 -7.86 8.89
CA ILE A 216 -3.75 -6.41 8.83
C ILE A 216 -3.74 -6.01 7.36
N PRO A 217 -4.71 -5.19 6.89
CA PRO A 217 -4.70 -4.66 5.53
C PRO A 217 -3.72 -3.48 5.42
N GLY A 218 -3.28 -3.14 4.20
CA GLY A 218 -2.60 -1.87 3.97
C GLY A 218 -3.52 -0.69 4.30
N HIS A 219 -4.78 -0.77 3.90
CA HIS A 219 -5.78 0.25 4.17
C HIS A 219 -7.10 -0.35 4.66
N GLY A 220 -7.75 0.35 5.58
CA GLY A 220 -9.01 -0.08 6.17
C GLY A 220 -8.84 -0.65 7.58
N LYS A 221 -9.92 -1.18 8.13
CA LYS A 221 -9.94 -1.74 9.50
C LYS A 221 -9.24 -3.11 9.54
N LEU A 222 -8.74 -3.49 10.72
CA LEU A 222 -8.28 -4.85 10.98
C LEU A 222 -9.30 -5.87 10.46
N GLY A 223 -8.81 -6.83 9.68
CA GLY A 223 -9.63 -7.84 9.01
C GLY A 223 -9.44 -9.25 9.56
N THR A 224 -10.25 -10.14 9.03
CA THR A 224 -10.24 -11.58 9.23
C THR A 224 -9.91 -12.29 7.92
N VAL A 225 -9.69 -13.60 7.96
CA VAL A 225 -9.55 -14.42 6.75
C VAL A 225 -10.81 -14.37 5.89
N GLU A 226 -12.01 -14.24 6.49
CA GLU A 226 -13.27 -14.13 5.75
C GLU A 226 -13.39 -12.78 5.01
N ASP A 227 -12.92 -11.69 5.62
CA ASP A 227 -12.83 -10.40 4.94
C ASP A 227 -11.87 -10.47 3.75
N LEU A 228 -10.72 -11.14 3.89
CA LEU A 228 -9.76 -11.34 2.80
C LEU A 228 -10.35 -12.21 1.67
N LYS A 229 -11.13 -13.27 2.00
CA LYS A 229 -11.85 -14.07 1.00
C LYS A 229 -12.89 -13.25 0.26
N THR A 230 -13.65 -12.42 0.97
CA THR A 230 -14.66 -11.52 0.40
C THR A 230 -14.00 -10.52 -0.55
N PHE A 231 -12.88 -9.96 -0.14
CA PHE A 231 -12.06 -9.07 -0.99
C PHE A 231 -11.54 -9.79 -2.24
N HIS A 232 -10.99 -11.01 -2.09
CA HIS A 232 -10.55 -11.82 -3.22
C HIS A 232 -11.69 -12.12 -4.20
N ALA A 233 -12.86 -12.52 -3.71
CA ALA A 233 -14.03 -12.77 -4.54
C ALA A 233 -14.46 -11.51 -5.32
N MET A 234 -14.42 -10.33 -4.69
CA MET A 234 -14.67 -9.05 -5.34
C MET A 234 -13.68 -8.79 -6.48
N LEU A 235 -12.38 -9.01 -6.26
CA LEU A 235 -11.35 -8.85 -7.29
C LEU A 235 -11.59 -9.76 -8.49
N VAL A 236 -11.84 -11.05 -8.25
CA VAL A 236 -12.08 -12.05 -9.30
C VAL A 236 -13.31 -11.69 -10.11
N GLU A 237 -14.44 -11.39 -9.45
CA GLU A 237 -15.70 -11.15 -10.13
C GLU A 237 -15.67 -9.84 -10.92
N THR A 238 -15.23 -8.72 -10.33
CA THR A 238 -15.20 -7.43 -11.03
C THR A 238 -14.22 -7.44 -12.20
N THR A 239 -13.06 -8.08 -12.03
CA THR A 239 -12.08 -8.26 -13.10
C THR A 239 -12.67 -9.13 -14.23
N GLY A 240 -13.34 -10.23 -13.89
CA GLY A 240 -13.98 -11.12 -14.85
C GLY A 240 -15.07 -10.42 -15.68
N LEU A 241 -15.92 -9.62 -15.04
CA LEU A 241 -16.97 -8.83 -15.70
C LEU A 241 -16.36 -7.85 -16.72
N VAL A 242 -15.38 -7.05 -16.30
CA VAL A 242 -14.73 -6.07 -17.18
C VAL A 242 -13.99 -6.77 -18.32
N LYS A 243 -13.24 -7.86 -18.07
CA LYS A 243 -12.56 -8.64 -19.12
C LYS A 243 -13.54 -9.21 -20.15
N LYS A 244 -14.68 -9.74 -19.70
CA LYS A 244 -15.75 -10.25 -20.58
C LYS A 244 -16.28 -9.16 -21.52
N ASP A 245 -16.53 -7.98 -20.98
CA ASP A 245 -17.06 -6.86 -21.74
C ASP A 245 -16.04 -6.29 -22.75
N ILE A 246 -14.76 -6.24 -22.38
CA ILE A 246 -13.66 -5.90 -23.29
C ILE A 246 -13.61 -6.91 -24.47
N ALA A 247 -13.71 -8.20 -24.17
CA ALA A 247 -13.72 -9.25 -25.19
C ALA A 247 -14.94 -9.14 -26.14
N ALA A 248 -16.04 -8.57 -25.66
CA ALA A 248 -17.22 -8.25 -26.45
C ALA A 248 -17.09 -6.94 -27.27
N GLY A 249 -15.93 -6.27 -27.25
CA GLY A 249 -15.64 -5.07 -28.03
C GLY A 249 -16.11 -3.76 -27.40
N LYS A 250 -16.52 -3.75 -26.13
CA LYS A 250 -16.93 -2.52 -25.44
C LYS A 250 -15.72 -1.60 -25.20
N SER A 251 -15.93 -0.31 -25.45
CA SER A 251 -14.93 0.73 -25.16
C SER A 251 -14.84 1.02 -23.65
N LEU A 252 -13.76 1.66 -23.21
CA LEU A 252 -13.63 2.12 -21.82
C LEU A 252 -14.78 3.06 -21.41
N ALA A 253 -15.26 3.89 -22.35
CA ALA A 253 -16.40 4.78 -22.10
C ALA A 253 -17.68 4.00 -21.83
N ASP A 254 -17.95 2.95 -22.64
CA ASP A 254 -19.12 2.08 -22.44
C ASP A 254 -19.04 1.33 -21.10
N LEU A 255 -17.87 0.84 -20.73
CA LEU A 255 -17.64 0.15 -19.45
C LEU A 255 -17.90 1.06 -18.25
N LYS A 256 -17.39 2.31 -18.29
CA LYS A 256 -17.62 3.31 -17.23
C LYS A 256 -19.10 3.71 -17.16
N ALA A 257 -19.77 3.87 -18.30
CA ALA A 257 -21.20 4.19 -18.34
C ALA A 257 -22.09 3.05 -17.79
N ALA A 258 -21.71 1.80 -18.05
CA ALA A 258 -22.40 0.62 -17.51
C ALA A 258 -22.16 0.42 -16.00
N GLY A 259 -20.95 0.79 -15.52
CA GLY A 259 -20.55 0.58 -14.14
C GLY A 259 -20.37 -0.88 -13.76
N LEU A 260 -20.37 -1.14 -12.44
CA LEU A 260 -20.34 -2.49 -11.86
C LEU A 260 -21.67 -2.78 -11.16
N PRO A 261 -22.03 -4.06 -10.95
CA PRO A 261 -23.23 -4.44 -10.19
C PRO A 261 -23.34 -3.72 -8.84
N GLU A 262 -24.57 -3.38 -8.42
CA GLU A 262 -24.88 -2.59 -7.22
C GLU A 262 -24.23 -3.15 -5.95
N LYS A 263 -24.06 -4.48 -5.84
CA LYS A 263 -23.39 -5.14 -4.72
C LYS A 263 -21.93 -4.70 -4.49
N PHE A 264 -21.30 -4.06 -5.49
CA PHE A 264 -19.92 -3.54 -5.40
C PHE A 264 -19.85 -2.03 -5.14
N LYS A 265 -20.99 -1.37 -4.99
CA LYS A 265 -21.09 0.10 -4.86
C LYS A 265 -20.25 0.62 -3.69
N ASP A 266 -20.32 -0.05 -2.54
CA ASP A 266 -19.63 0.40 -1.33
C ASP A 266 -18.11 0.35 -1.46
N TYR A 267 -17.56 -0.57 -2.23
CA TYR A 267 -16.12 -0.62 -2.53
C TYR A 267 -15.62 0.64 -3.26
N GLY A 268 -16.48 1.28 -4.06
CA GLY A 268 -16.17 2.50 -4.81
C GLY A 268 -16.29 3.80 -4.00
N THR A 269 -16.59 3.74 -2.70
CA THR A 269 -16.69 4.94 -1.84
C THR A 269 -15.33 5.46 -1.36
N GLY A 270 -14.30 4.61 -1.39
CA GLY A 270 -12.94 4.90 -0.95
C GLY A 270 -12.14 5.80 -1.92
N PHE A 271 -10.82 5.73 -1.82
CA PHE A 271 -9.88 6.46 -2.68
C PHE A 271 -10.01 6.07 -4.16
N ILE A 272 -10.17 4.78 -4.46
CA ILE A 272 -10.41 4.28 -5.80
C ILE A 272 -11.92 4.19 -6.03
N LYS A 273 -12.42 5.04 -6.94
CA LYS A 273 -13.82 5.04 -7.37
C LYS A 273 -14.07 3.94 -8.40
N THR A 274 -15.32 3.52 -8.57
CA THR A 274 -15.72 2.47 -9.52
C THR A 274 -15.17 2.70 -10.93
N ASP A 275 -15.26 3.93 -11.45
CA ASP A 275 -14.76 4.27 -12.78
C ASP A 275 -13.23 4.09 -12.88
N ARG A 276 -12.51 4.44 -11.80
CA ARG A 276 -11.06 4.28 -11.75
C ARG A 276 -10.66 2.81 -11.65
N TRP A 277 -11.42 2.00 -10.91
CA TRP A 277 -11.21 0.55 -10.84
C TRP A 277 -11.42 -0.11 -12.21
N ILE A 278 -12.53 0.21 -12.90
CA ILE A 278 -12.79 -0.26 -14.28
C ILE A 278 -11.64 0.14 -15.21
N GLU A 279 -11.21 1.40 -15.16
CA GLU A 279 -10.08 1.90 -15.97
C GLU A 279 -8.78 1.15 -15.66
N THR A 280 -8.50 0.85 -14.41
CA THR A 280 -7.31 0.08 -14.01
C THR A 280 -7.33 -1.31 -14.63
N ILE A 281 -8.48 -2.01 -14.58
CA ILE A 281 -8.64 -3.32 -15.24
C ILE A 281 -8.47 -3.20 -16.74
N TYR A 282 -9.14 -2.23 -17.38
CA TYR A 282 -9.05 -2.00 -18.82
C TYR A 282 -7.59 -1.78 -19.26
N ASN A 283 -6.87 -0.88 -18.62
CA ASN A 283 -5.49 -0.55 -18.96
C ASN A 283 -4.54 -1.73 -18.75
N SER A 284 -4.77 -2.57 -17.74
CA SER A 284 -3.98 -3.77 -17.50
C SER A 284 -4.06 -4.80 -18.64
N MET A 285 -5.13 -4.76 -19.43
CA MET A 285 -5.32 -5.64 -20.59
C MET A 285 -4.67 -5.10 -21.86
N GLN A 286 -4.41 -3.79 -21.95
CA GLN A 286 -3.76 -3.16 -23.11
C GLN A 286 -2.23 -3.27 -23.05
N ASN A 287 -1.66 -3.54 -21.88
CA ASN A 287 -0.20 -3.59 -21.65
C ASN A 287 0.36 -5.03 -21.69
N LYS A 288 -0.38 -5.98 -22.29
CA LYS A 288 0.05 -7.39 -22.47
C LYS A 288 0.71 -7.63 -23.81
#